data_cd153345f03738cfcd6e4181f3578421
#
_entry.id   cd153345f03738cfcd6e4181f3578421
#
_cell.length_a   1.000
_cell.length_b   1.000
_cell.length_c   1.000
_cell.angle_alpha   90.00
_cell.angle_beta   90.00
_cell.angle_gamma   90.00
#
_symmetry.space_group_name_H-M   'P 1'
#
loop_
_entity.id
_entity.type
_entity.pdbx_description
1 polymer ?
#
loop_
_entity_poly.entity_id
_entity_poly.type
_entity_poly.pdbx_seq_one_letter_code
_entity_poly.pdbx_strand_id
1 'polypeptide(L)'
;MDARIDAADSLFESVMNSIQKLRNEIAPITAAHVRNAAIDDALLIADDLGLRSPRTLTREELLEFSESADTSDISTSDLRNFRRAHLILEAADKDGETCYVAVEISFTANGRDTDRAIRNADLMQRFTGKRSVAAVAGLYKDNRIAETLESGSVFWYQLDPEQLEVE
;
A
#
# COMPACT_ATOMS: atom_id res chain seq x y z
N MET A 1 -23.41 -23.71 -40.57
CA MET A 1 -23.14 -22.87 -39.40
C MET A 1 -24.06 -21.66 -39.38
N ASP A 2 -24.61 -21.36 -38.27
CA ASP A 2 -25.63 -20.29 -38.20
C ASP A 2 -24.94 -18.91 -38.10
N ALA A 3 -25.11 -18.06 -39.12
CA ALA A 3 -24.53 -16.70 -39.14
C ALA A 3 -24.95 -15.82 -37.95
N ARG A 4 -26.03 -16.18 -37.24
CA ARG A 4 -26.45 -15.50 -36.01
C ARG A 4 -25.54 -15.82 -34.83
N ILE A 5 -25.01 -17.05 -34.75
CA ILE A 5 -24.06 -17.47 -33.70
C ILE A 5 -22.73 -16.74 -33.90
N ASP A 6 -22.24 -16.69 -35.14
CA ASP A 6 -21.01 -15.97 -35.45
C ASP A 6 -21.10 -14.45 -35.16
N ALA A 7 -22.25 -13.83 -35.44
CA ALA A 7 -22.48 -12.43 -35.11
C ALA A 7 -22.58 -12.18 -33.60
N ALA A 8 -23.20 -13.11 -32.85
CA ALA A 8 -23.29 -13.03 -31.40
C ALA A 8 -21.91 -13.19 -30.72
N ASP A 9 -21.09 -14.13 -31.22
CA ASP A 9 -19.74 -14.35 -30.71
C ASP A 9 -18.83 -13.14 -30.97
N SER A 10 -18.92 -12.55 -32.17
CA SER A 10 -18.18 -11.34 -32.53
C SER A 10 -18.59 -10.14 -31.64
N LEU A 11 -19.88 -9.99 -31.36
CA LEU A 11 -20.39 -8.96 -30.47
C LEU A 11 -19.91 -9.18 -29.02
N PHE A 12 -19.93 -10.43 -28.55
CA PHE A 12 -19.43 -10.80 -27.23
C PHE A 12 -17.94 -10.45 -27.08
N GLU A 13 -17.10 -10.82 -28.04
CA GLU A 13 -15.69 -10.46 -28.05
C GLU A 13 -15.48 -8.95 -28.04
N SER A 14 -16.24 -8.21 -28.84
CA SER A 14 -16.16 -6.74 -28.88
C SER A 14 -16.52 -6.12 -27.52
N VAL A 15 -17.57 -6.60 -26.85
CA VAL A 15 -17.97 -6.15 -25.52
C VAL A 15 -16.91 -6.47 -24.49
N MET A 16 -16.36 -7.68 -24.50
CA MET A 16 -15.29 -8.10 -23.58
C MET A 16 -14.03 -7.26 -23.75
N ASN A 17 -13.65 -6.95 -24.98
CA ASN A 17 -12.50 -6.08 -25.26
C ASN A 17 -12.74 -4.66 -24.77
N SER A 18 -13.95 -4.13 -24.93
CA SER A 18 -14.34 -2.81 -24.42
C SER A 18 -14.30 -2.77 -22.89
N ILE A 19 -14.79 -3.81 -22.20
CA ILE A 19 -14.71 -3.93 -20.74
C ILE A 19 -13.26 -3.96 -20.28
N GLN A 20 -12.41 -4.73 -20.92
CA GLN A 20 -10.98 -4.81 -20.56
C GLN A 20 -10.27 -3.47 -20.75
N LYS A 21 -10.58 -2.78 -21.84
CA LYS A 21 -10.06 -1.42 -22.08
C LYS A 21 -10.48 -0.46 -20.99
N LEU A 22 -11.76 -0.43 -20.64
CA LEU A 22 -12.29 0.42 -19.56
C LEU A 22 -11.62 0.08 -18.21
N ARG A 23 -11.45 -1.19 -17.89
CA ARG A 23 -10.72 -1.61 -16.67
C ARG A 23 -9.30 -1.06 -16.64
N ASN A 24 -8.60 -1.12 -17.77
CA ASN A 24 -7.22 -0.63 -17.88
C ASN A 24 -7.15 0.90 -17.76
N GLU A 25 -8.17 1.62 -18.22
CA GLU A 25 -8.27 3.07 -18.09
C GLU A 25 -8.67 3.53 -16.69
N ILE A 26 -9.53 2.76 -16.00
CA ILE A 26 -10.04 3.08 -14.66
C ILE A 26 -9.05 2.68 -13.55
N ALA A 27 -8.31 1.58 -13.70
CA ALA A 27 -7.41 1.08 -12.67
C ALA A 27 -6.41 2.11 -12.12
N PRO A 28 -5.74 2.94 -12.93
CA PRO A 28 -4.85 3.99 -12.42
C PRO A 28 -5.59 5.06 -11.62
N ILE A 29 -6.79 5.42 -12.01
CA ILE A 29 -7.64 6.41 -11.32
C ILE A 29 -8.04 5.87 -9.96
N THR A 30 -8.50 4.62 -9.91
CA THR A 30 -8.86 3.94 -8.67
C THR A 30 -7.66 3.83 -7.71
N ALA A 31 -6.49 3.46 -8.22
CA ALA A 31 -5.27 3.39 -7.43
C ALA A 31 -4.88 4.75 -6.83
N ALA A 32 -5.03 5.83 -7.59
CA ALA A 32 -4.78 7.19 -7.11
C ALA A 32 -5.77 7.59 -6.00
N HIS A 33 -7.05 7.30 -6.15
CA HIS A 33 -8.08 7.60 -5.15
C HIS A 33 -7.85 6.82 -3.86
N VAL A 34 -7.53 5.53 -3.94
CA VAL A 34 -7.21 4.69 -2.77
C VAL A 34 -5.99 5.24 -2.03
N ARG A 35 -4.97 5.65 -2.77
CA ARG A 35 -3.76 6.25 -2.17
C ARG A 35 -4.08 7.56 -1.46
N ASN A 36 -4.84 8.43 -2.08
CA ASN A 36 -5.23 9.71 -1.47
C ASN A 36 -6.06 9.49 -0.20
N ALA A 37 -7.02 8.57 -0.23
CA ALA A 37 -7.81 8.22 0.95
C ALA A 37 -6.94 7.74 2.12
N ALA A 38 -5.94 6.89 1.86
CA ALA A 38 -5.01 6.43 2.88
C ALA A 38 -4.11 7.56 3.41
N ILE A 39 -3.68 8.48 2.56
CA ILE A 39 -2.89 9.65 2.96
C ILE A 39 -3.74 10.58 3.82
N ASP A 40 -4.99 10.81 3.47
CA ASP A 40 -5.92 11.62 4.26
C ASP A 40 -6.19 10.99 5.64
N ASP A 41 -6.18 9.66 5.70
CA ASP A 41 -6.39 8.90 6.95
C ASP A 41 -5.11 8.64 7.74
N ALA A 42 -3.99 9.25 7.40
CA ALA A 42 -2.71 9.01 8.08
C ALA A 42 -2.78 9.19 9.61
N LEU A 43 -3.51 10.20 10.07
CA LEU A 43 -3.76 10.43 11.51
C LEU A 43 -4.53 9.27 12.14
N LEU A 44 -5.54 8.75 11.46
CA LEU A 44 -6.37 7.65 11.94
C LEU A 44 -5.59 6.32 11.95
N ILE A 45 -4.75 6.09 10.95
CA ILE A 45 -3.87 4.92 10.93
C ILE A 45 -2.94 4.92 12.14
N ALA A 46 -2.32 6.05 12.43
CA ALA A 46 -1.45 6.19 13.59
C ALA A 46 -2.22 6.03 14.91
N ASP A 47 -3.40 6.63 15.02
CA ASP A 47 -4.26 6.53 16.20
C ASP A 47 -4.68 5.09 16.50
N ASP A 48 -5.09 4.34 15.48
CA ASP A 48 -5.43 2.91 15.58
C ASP A 48 -4.25 2.07 16.08
N LEU A 49 -3.02 2.49 15.80
CA LEU A 49 -1.80 1.85 16.29
C LEU A 49 -1.36 2.37 17.67
N GLY A 50 -2.10 3.28 18.29
CA GLY A 50 -1.75 3.91 19.56
C GLY A 50 -0.58 4.89 19.47
N LEU A 51 -0.34 5.44 18.30
CA LEU A 51 0.75 6.39 18.02
C LEU A 51 0.23 7.82 17.97
N ARG A 52 1.12 8.78 18.22
CA ARG A 52 0.79 10.19 18.31
C ARG A 52 1.62 11.04 17.36
N SER A 53 1.07 12.19 17.00
CA SER A 53 1.76 13.22 16.20
C SER A 53 2.40 12.68 14.91
N PRO A 54 1.66 11.94 14.08
CA PRO A 54 2.21 11.38 12.86
C PRO A 54 2.54 12.49 11.86
N ARG A 55 3.61 12.26 11.12
CA ARG A 55 3.97 13.07 9.97
C ARG A 55 4.40 12.15 8.83
N THR A 56 4.04 12.49 7.62
CA THR A 56 4.47 11.74 6.43
C THR A 56 5.89 12.10 6.08
N LEU A 57 6.74 11.09 5.88
CA LEU A 57 8.09 11.29 5.36
C LEU A 57 8.06 11.60 3.86
N THR A 58 8.93 12.52 3.46
CA THR A 58 9.11 12.85 2.04
C THR A 58 9.99 11.82 1.33
N ARG A 59 9.97 11.82 -0.01
CA ARG A 59 10.86 10.96 -0.80
C ARG A 59 12.33 11.30 -0.58
N GLU A 60 12.63 12.57 -0.40
CA GLU A 60 13.97 13.07 -0.09
C GLU A 60 14.46 12.51 1.24
N GLU A 61 13.63 12.49 2.27
CA GLU A 61 13.98 11.91 3.57
C GLU A 61 14.24 10.39 3.45
N LEU A 62 13.43 9.66 2.69
CA LEU A 62 13.64 8.22 2.45
C LEU A 62 14.96 7.97 1.70
N LEU A 63 15.29 8.82 0.74
CA LEU A 63 16.56 8.75 0.04
C LEU A 63 17.72 8.98 1.00
N GLU A 64 17.67 10.03 1.81
CA GLU A 64 18.70 10.35 2.81
C GLU A 64 18.92 9.21 3.80
N PHE A 65 17.86 8.61 4.34
CA PHE A 65 17.98 7.44 5.22
C PHE A 65 18.70 6.28 4.54
N SER A 66 18.37 5.98 3.30
CA SER A 66 18.99 4.88 2.57
C SER A 66 20.42 5.16 2.13
N GLU A 67 20.79 6.42 1.89
CA GLU A 67 22.14 6.82 1.49
C GLU A 67 23.10 6.92 2.69
N SER A 68 22.60 7.22 3.87
CA SER A 68 23.42 7.35 5.09
C SER A 68 23.74 6.01 5.75
N ALA A 69 23.23 4.90 5.25
CA ALA A 69 23.44 3.56 5.79
C ALA A 69 24.26 2.68 4.84
N ASP A 70 24.87 1.63 5.38
CA ASP A 70 25.47 0.58 4.54
C ASP A 70 24.36 -0.28 3.93
N THR A 71 24.26 -0.23 2.61
CA THR A 71 23.26 -0.94 1.82
C THR A 71 23.87 -2.00 0.89
N SER A 72 25.12 -2.36 1.10
CA SER A 72 25.89 -3.28 0.24
C SER A 72 25.25 -4.67 0.09
N ASP A 73 24.50 -5.12 1.11
CA ASP A 73 23.79 -6.38 1.16
C ASP A 73 22.29 -6.28 0.79
N ILE A 74 21.82 -5.08 0.43
CA ILE A 74 20.44 -4.85 0.02
C ILE A 74 20.37 -4.80 -1.51
N SER A 75 19.41 -5.54 -2.09
CA SER A 75 19.24 -5.52 -3.54
C SER A 75 18.84 -4.12 -4.06
N THR A 76 19.29 -3.78 -5.25
CA THR A 76 18.88 -2.52 -5.92
C THR A 76 17.37 -2.41 -6.06
N SER A 77 16.69 -3.53 -6.28
CA SER A 77 15.23 -3.59 -6.36
C SER A 77 14.57 -3.22 -5.04
N ASP A 78 15.06 -3.74 -3.91
CA ASP A 78 14.51 -3.45 -2.60
C ASP A 78 14.73 -2.01 -2.18
N LEU A 79 15.90 -1.45 -2.45
CA LEU A 79 16.17 -0.02 -2.23
C LEU A 79 15.27 0.88 -3.06
N ARG A 80 15.06 0.52 -4.32
CA ARG A 80 14.16 1.27 -5.20
C ARG A 80 12.72 1.22 -4.70
N ASN A 81 12.25 0.06 -4.28
CA ASN A 81 10.92 -0.14 -3.72
C ASN A 81 10.73 0.66 -2.42
N PHE A 82 11.73 0.66 -1.54
CA PHE A 82 11.72 1.47 -0.32
C PHE A 82 11.60 2.97 -0.63
N ARG A 83 12.41 3.49 -1.54
CA ARG A 83 12.39 4.90 -1.96
C ARG A 83 11.08 5.31 -2.64
N ARG A 84 10.32 4.34 -3.13
CA ARG A 84 8.99 4.52 -3.74
C ARG A 84 7.85 4.04 -2.85
N ALA A 85 8.10 3.83 -1.57
CA ALA A 85 7.07 3.41 -0.63
C ALA A 85 5.84 4.33 -0.73
N HIS A 86 4.66 3.75 -0.61
CA HIS A 86 3.41 4.50 -0.76
C HIS A 86 3.26 5.55 0.33
N LEU A 87 3.54 5.17 1.56
CA LEU A 87 3.41 6.04 2.72
C LEU A 87 4.30 5.51 3.85
N ILE A 88 5.17 6.37 4.38
CA ILE A 88 5.88 6.08 5.62
C ILE A 88 5.60 7.22 6.60
N LEU A 89 5.12 6.87 7.77
CA LEU A 89 4.83 7.80 8.85
C LEU A 89 5.95 7.77 9.90
N GLU A 90 6.33 8.93 10.37
CA GLU A 90 7.07 9.11 11.62
C GLU A 90 6.09 9.52 12.69
N ALA A 91 6.13 8.88 13.84
CA ALA A 91 5.21 9.16 14.93
C ALA A 91 5.91 8.93 16.29
N ALA A 92 5.22 9.24 17.36
CA ALA A 92 5.68 8.96 18.71
C ALA A 92 4.81 7.87 19.35
N ASP A 93 5.43 6.95 20.07
CA ASP A 93 4.71 5.96 20.87
C ASP A 93 4.21 6.56 22.21
N LYS A 94 3.61 5.73 23.06
CA LYS A 94 3.09 6.13 24.36
C LYS A 94 4.15 6.72 25.31
N ASP A 95 5.42 6.33 25.12
CA ASP A 95 6.55 6.78 25.92
C ASP A 95 7.25 8.01 25.32
N GLY A 96 6.74 8.50 24.18
CA GLY A 96 7.30 9.63 23.44
C GLY A 96 8.48 9.28 22.54
N GLU A 97 8.78 7.99 22.40
CA GLU A 97 9.86 7.51 21.52
C GLU A 97 9.42 7.52 20.06
N THR A 98 10.34 7.95 19.18
CA THR A 98 10.11 7.95 17.74
C THR A 98 9.95 6.53 17.22
N CYS A 99 8.92 6.31 16.42
CA CYS A 99 8.69 5.08 15.69
C CYS A 99 8.16 5.40 14.28
N TYR A 100 8.22 4.39 13.42
CA TYR A 100 7.81 4.53 12.02
C TYR A 100 6.74 3.52 11.66
N VAL A 101 5.91 3.88 10.70
CA VAL A 101 4.91 2.97 10.11
C VAL A 101 5.10 2.95 8.60
N ALA A 102 5.45 1.81 8.05
CA ALA A 102 5.51 1.60 6.62
C ALA A 102 4.15 1.08 6.16
N VAL A 103 3.44 1.89 5.40
CA VAL A 103 2.08 1.60 4.92
C VAL A 103 2.10 1.31 3.43
N GLU A 104 1.73 0.10 3.05
CA GLU A 104 1.38 -0.21 1.67
C GLU A 104 -0.11 0.07 1.45
N ILE A 105 -0.45 0.57 0.28
CA ILE A 105 -1.80 0.99 -0.06
C ILE A 105 -2.28 0.19 -1.25
N SER A 106 -3.41 -0.48 -1.12
CA SER A 106 -3.94 -1.36 -2.17
C SER A 106 -5.46 -1.34 -2.19
N PHE A 107 -6.04 -1.41 -3.38
CA PHE A 107 -7.49 -1.60 -3.53
C PHE A 107 -7.89 -2.98 -3.00
N THR A 108 -7.20 -4.03 -3.46
CA THR A 108 -7.32 -5.39 -2.94
C THR A 108 -5.94 -5.87 -2.49
N ALA A 109 -5.72 -5.92 -1.20
CA ALA A 109 -4.44 -6.32 -0.62
C ALA A 109 -4.18 -7.81 -0.78
N ASN A 110 -2.97 -8.14 -1.19
CA ASN A 110 -2.50 -9.50 -1.39
C ASN A 110 -1.11 -9.72 -0.72
N GLY A 111 -0.54 -10.90 -0.91
CA GLY A 111 0.75 -11.25 -0.31
C GLY A 111 1.91 -10.32 -0.70
N ARG A 112 1.89 -9.72 -1.88
CA ARG A 112 2.91 -8.75 -2.29
C ARG A 112 2.85 -7.47 -1.48
N ASP A 113 1.64 -7.03 -1.13
CA ASP A 113 1.45 -5.81 -0.34
C ASP A 113 1.94 -6.02 1.09
N THR A 114 1.61 -7.15 1.71
CA THR A 114 2.12 -7.49 3.04
C THR A 114 3.63 -7.66 3.06
N ASP A 115 4.22 -8.34 2.07
CA ASP A 115 5.67 -8.51 1.96
C ASP A 115 6.39 -7.17 1.79
N ARG A 116 5.85 -6.26 1.00
CA ARG A 116 6.40 -4.91 0.82
C ARG A 116 6.33 -4.09 2.10
N ALA A 117 5.20 -4.15 2.80
CA ALA A 117 5.04 -3.43 4.07
C ALA A 117 6.06 -3.92 5.10
N ILE A 118 6.21 -5.23 5.26
CA ILE A 118 7.17 -5.84 6.18
C ILE A 118 8.60 -5.44 5.80
N ARG A 119 8.98 -5.59 4.54
CA ARG A 119 10.32 -5.23 4.07
C ARG A 119 10.63 -3.75 4.28
N ASN A 120 9.70 -2.87 3.95
CA ASN A 120 9.90 -1.44 4.14
C ASN A 120 10.01 -1.06 5.62
N ALA A 121 9.24 -1.71 6.50
CA ALA A 121 9.37 -1.55 7.95
C ALA A 121 10.73 -2.03 8.46
N ASP A 122 11.20 -3.18 8.00
CA ASP A 122 12.51 -3.74 8.37
C ASP A 122 13.65 -2.82 7.90
N LEU A 123 13.56 -2.29 6.68
CA LEU A 123 14.55 -1.35 6.16
C LEU A 123 14.53 -0.03 6.95
N MET A 124 13.35 0.47 7.29
CA MET A 124 13.22 1.68 8.10
C MET A 124 13.84 1.50 9.49
N GLN A 125 13.58 0.37 10.13
CA GLN A 125 14.20 0.02 11.42
C GLN A 125 15.73 -0.09 11.30
N ARG A 126 16.21 -0.71 10.24
CA ARG A 126 17.65 -0.83 9.97
C ARG A 126 18.32 0.53 9.78
N PHE A 127 17.71 1.41 9.00
CA PHE A 127 18.28 2.72 8.68
C PHE A 127 18.27 3.69 9.87
N THR A 128 17.26 3.58 10.73
CA THR A 128 17.05 4.54 11.82
C THR A 128 17.41 4.00 13.21
N GLY A 129 17.49 2.69 13.37
CA GLY A 129 17.62 2.03 14.68
C GLY A 129 16.35 2.17 15.54
N LYS A 130 15.25 2.67 14.99
CA LYS A 130 13.99 2.89 15.69
C LYS A 130 12.97 1.81 15.33
N ARG A 131 12.04 1.54 16.25
CA ARG A 131 10.92 0.62 16.02
C ARG A 131 10.15 1.03 14.77
N SER A 132 9.87 0.06 13.93
CA SER A 132 9.05 0.25 12.73
C SER A 132 7.97 -0.81 12.65
N VAL A 133 6.78 -0.41 12.22
CA VAL A 133 5.60 -1.26 12.10
C VAL A 133 5.20 -1.35 10.64
N ALA A 134 4.82 -2.53 10.19
CA ALA A 134 4.24 -2.73 8.87
C ALA A 134 2.72 -2.61 8.92
N ALA A 135 2.15 -1.91 7.96
CA ALA A 135 0.71 -1.77 7.80
C ALA A 135 0.29 -1.85 6.34
N VAL A 136 -0.91 -2.31 6.09
CA VAL A 136 -1.56 -2.26 4.78
C VAL A 136 -2.90 -1.56 4.93
N ALA A 137 -3.13 -0.53 4.13
CA ALA A 137 -4.39 0.19 4.03
C ALA A 137 -5.07 -0.20 2.70
N GLY A 138 -6.32 -0.62 2.77
CA GLY A 138 -7.04 -1.04 1.58
C GLY A 138 -8.53 -1.20 1.79
N LEU A 139 -9.25 -1.48 0.71
CA LEU A 139 -10.70 -1.72 0.72
C LEU A 139 -11.03 -3.19 0.92
N TYR A 140 -10.30 -4.07 0.26
CA TYR A 140 -10.52 -5.51 0.28
C TYR A 140 -9.25 -6.26 0.61
N LYS A 141 -9.41 -7.41 1.25
CA LYS A 141 -8.32 -8.35 1.59
C LYS A 141 -8.48 -9.63 0.78
N ASP A 142 -7.38 -10.12 0.21
CA ASP A 142 -7.31 -11.51 -0.27
C ASP A 142 -7.31 -12.46 0.95
N ASN A 143 -8.08 -13.53 0.90
CA ASN A 143 -8.15 -14.53 1.98
C ASN A 143 -6.78 -15.14 2.33
N ARG A 144 -5.84 -15.15 1.38
CA ARG A 144 -4.49 -15.70 1.57
C ARG A 144 -3.63 -14.93 2.56
N ILE A 145 -3.95 -13.67 2.85
CA ILE A 145 -3.20 -12.86 3.80
C ILE A 145 -3.74 -12.92 5.23
N ALA A 146 -4.83 -13.65 5.45
CA ALA A 146 -5.48 -13.74 6.77
C ALA A 146 -4.51 -14.19 7.87
N GLU A 147 -3.70 -15.22 7.63
CA GLU A 147 -2.70 -15.71 8.60
C GLU A 147 -1.63 -14.65 8.92
N THR A 148 -1.16 -13.92 7.92
CA THR A 148 -0.17 -12.84 8.11
C THR A 148 -0.75 -11.72 8.97
N LEU A 149 -2.01 -11.36 8.77
CA LEU A 149 -2.69 -10.34 9.57
C LEU A 149 -2.96 -10.82 11.00
N GLU A 150 -3.38 -12.07 11.17
CA GLU A 150 -3.62 -12.68 12.49
C GLU A 150 -2.32 -12.84 13.31
N SER A 151 -1.19 -13.06 12.64
CA SER A 151 0.13 -13.17 13.31
C SER A 151 0.58 -11.86 13.96
N GLY A 152 -0.03 -10.72 13.60
CA GLY A 152 0.37 -9.39 14.06
C GLY A 152 1.61 -8.82 13.36
N SER A 153 2.15 -9.49 12.35
CA SER A 153 3.30 -9.00 11.58
C SER A 153 2.98 -7.77 10.74
N VAL A 154 1.71 -7.63 10.35
CA VAL A 154 1.19 -6.52 9.55
C VAL A 154 -0.14 -6.05 10.14
N PHE A 155 -0.27 -4.75 10.33
CA PHE A 155 -1.53 -4.14 10.73
C PHE A 155 -2.40 -3.87 9.49
N TRP A 156 -3.69 -4.21 9.59
CA TRP A 156 -4.68 -3.92 8.55
C TRP A 156 -5.47 -2.65 8.90
N TYR A 157 -5.47 -1.68 8.00
CA TYR A 157 -6.32 -0.51 8.08
C TYR A 157 -7.39 -0.56 6.99
N GLN A 158 -8.65 -0.63 7.41
CA GLN A 158 -9.79 -0.64 6.50
C GLN A 158 -10.11 0.77 6.03
N LEU A 159 -9.97 1.01 4.73
CA LEU A 159 -10.45 2.25 4.11
C LEU A 159 -11.96 2.21 3.94
N ASP A 160 -12.60 3.38 4.06
CA ASP A 160 -14.02 3.51 3.83
C ASP A 160 -14.28 3.67 2.33
N PRO A 161 -15.09 2.77 1.71
CA PRO A 161 -15.46 2.89 0.31
C PRO A 161 -16.15 4.22 -0.03
N GLU A 162 -16.86 4.84 0.91
CA GLU A 162 -17.52 6.13 0.72
C GLU A 162 -16.52 7.27 0.43
N GLN A 163 -15.30 7.18 0.93
CA GLN A 163 -14.23 8.14 0.63
C GLN A 163 -13.80 8.15 -0.85
N LEU A 164 -14.16 7.12 -1.61
CA LEU A 164 -13.81 6.98 -3.02
C LEU A 164 -14.94 7.42 -3.95
N GLU A 165 -16.11 7.74 -3.41
CA GLU A 165 -17.22 8.27 -4.18
C GLU A 165 -16.91 9.73 -4.53
N VAL A 166 -16.90 10.02 -5.83
CA VAL A 166 -16.73 11.39 -6.33
C VAL A 166 -18.11 12.04 -6.31
N GLU A 167 -18.26 13.14 -5.55
CA GLU A 167 -19.46 14.00 -5.64
C GLU A 167 -19.61 14.63 -7.04
#